data_1cebfdab01e1ff81d8bda375e2833adf
#
_entry.id   1cebfdab01e1ff81d8bda375e2833adf
#
_cell.length_a   1.000
_cell.length_b   1.000
_cell.length_c   1.000
_cell.angle_alpha   90.00
_cell.angle_beta   90.00
_cell.angle_gamma   90.00
#
_symmetry.space_group_name_H-M   'P 1'
#
loop_
_entity.id
_entity.type
_entity.pdbx_description
1 polymer ?
#
loop_
_entity_poly.entity_id
_entity_poly.type
_entity_poly.pdbx_seq_one_letter_code
_entity_poly.pdbx_strand_id
1 'polypeptide(L)'
;MSTKKMRTVALTALAVPALIGSVMAAPAQAEVQSGTNLTYTSPQNVSSQYHVYADNIDWSQPVGVVFYFDGDYNRDDVDSSFFYNPKGDTMQGMANAAQKHNKVFVSVDTPDEFDPNKANDYATWWENADGNGDYFRSFAQKFIADSDIDESQVWLMGYSGGAEFITYELDADQQGTWRSGGGSIMVGGGGGKNGRMETQAPQNIKSQPMFWWVNEKDTLGATTPEWWDALNTATAGHDWYTREGFNTQPMKIDRKETTFNNAHTDYDLPGILDQLLS
;
A
#
# COMPACT_ATOMS: atom_id res chain seq x y z
N MET A 1 -78.98 53.03 22.89
CA MET A 1 -78.79 52.10 21.78
C MET A 1 -77.33 52.16 21.26
N SER A 2 -76.51 51.21 21.63
CA SER A 2 -75.07 51.19 21.29
C SER A 2 -74.79 50.04 20.30
N THR A 3 -74.42 50.42 19.12
CA THR A 3 -74.07 49.43 18.01
C THR A 3 -72.63 49.01 18.14
N LYS A 4 -72.43 47.73 18.51
CA LYS A 4 -71.09 47.06 18.44
C LYS A 4 -70.73 46.78 17.04
N LYS A 5 -69.59 47.34 16.52
CA LYS A 5 -68.97 46.98 15.29
C LYS A 5 -68.12 45.76 15.51
N MET A 6 -68.42 44.61 14.79
CA MET A 6 -67.57 43.45 14.71
C MET A 6 -66.37 43.76 13.73
N ARG A 7 -65.16 43.52 14.21
CA ARG A 7 -63.98 43.57 13.38
C ARG A 7 -63.65 42.10 12.91
N THR A 8 -63.72 41.91 11.65
CA THR A 8 -63.25 40.65 10.98
C THR A 8 -61.73 40.67 10.93
N VAL A 9 -61.06 39.68 11.54
CA VAL A 9 -59.61 39.45 11.44
C VAL A 9 -59.40 38.46 10.31
N ALA A 10 -58.75 38.92 9.24
CA ALA A 10 -58.33 38.07 8.18
C ALA A 10 -57.01 37.37 8.55
N LEU A 11 -57.02 36.04 8.66
CA LEU A 11 -55.83 35.22 8.83
C LEU A 11 -55.17 35.07 7.45
N THR A 12 -53.99 35.65 7.26
CA THR A 12 -53.14 35.43 6.08
C THR A 12 -52.29 34.19 6.37
N ALA A 13 -52.56 33.11 5.67
CA ALA A 13 -51.71 31.89 5.71
C ALA A 13 -50.43 32.14 4.89
N LEU A 14 -49.28 32.18 5.57
CA LEU A 14 -47.98 32.18 4.95
C LEU A 14 -47.66 30.73 4.46
N ALA A 15 -47.65 30.53 3.16
CA ALA A 15 -47.13 29.32 2.56
C ALA A 15 -45.61 29.34 2.64
N VAL A 16 -45.00 28.38 3.40
CA VAL A 16 -43.57 28.13 3.44
C VAL A 16 -43.25 27.22 2.24
N PRO A 17 -42.40 27.62 1.28
CA PRO A 17 -41.96 26.72 0.23
C PRO A 17 -41.07 25.63 0.85
N ALA A 18 -41.49 24.38 0.71
CA ALA A 18 -40.65 23.23 1.02
C ALA A 18 -39.52 23.21 -0.02
N LEU A 19 -38.28 23.52 0.38
CA LEU A 19 -37.08 23.23 -0.39
C LEU A 19 -36.93 21.72 -0.41
N ILE A 20 -37.32 21.07 -1.50
CA ILE A 20 -36.97 19.72 -1.82
C ILE A 20 -35.50 19.78 -2.27
N GLY A 21 -34.57 19.62 -1.32
CA GLY A 21 -33.17 19.41 -1.59
C GLY A 21 -33.06 18.06 -2.34
N SER A 22 -32.76 18.12 -3.63
CA SER A 22 -32.31 16.94 -4.36
C SER A 22 -30.99 16.48 -3.72
N VAL A 23 -31.04 15.43 -2.92
CA VAL A 23 -29.85 14.69 -2.51
C VAL A 23 -29.32 14.09 -3.79
N MET A 24 -28.28 14.69 -4.36
CA MET A 24 -27.49 14.04 -5.41
C MET A 24 -26.87 12.82 -4.71
N ALA A 25 -27.32 11.63 -5.08
CA ALA A 25 -26.64 10.41 -4.68
C ALA A 25 -25.20 10.50 -5.21
N ALA A 26 -24.23 10.31 -4.32
CA ALA A 26 -22.85 10.12 -4.77
C ALA A 26 -22.85 8.99 -5.80
N PRO A 27 -22.05 9.08 -6.88
CA PRO A 27 -21.91 7.98 -7.82
C PRO A 27 -21.54 6.73 -7.00
N ALA A 28 -22.24 5.62 -7.24
CA ALA A 28 -21.88 4.35 -6.63
C ALA A 28 -20.44 4.02 -7.04
N GLN A 29 -19.57 3.82 -6.06
CA GLN A 29 -18.22 3.31 -6.30
C GLN A 29 -18.31 1.94 -6.95
N ALA A 30 -17.41 1.64 -7.87
CA ALA A 30 -17.48 0.42 -8.66
C ALA A 30 -16.73 -0.73 -7.96
N GLU A 31 -17.28 -1.94 -8.04
CA GLU A 31 -16.53 -3.16 -7.75
C GLU A 31 -15.30 -3.25 -8.65
N VAL A 32 -14.15 -3.53 -8.07
CA VAL A 32 -12.90 -3.70 -8.81
C VAL A 32 -12.92 -5.03 -9.55
N GLN A 33 -12.48 -5.01 -10.80
CA GLN A 33 -12.34 -6.22 -11.62
C GLN A 33 -10.88 -6.67 -11.66
N SER A 34 -10.65 -8.00 -11.62
CA SER A 34 -9.32 -8.57 -11.81
C SER A 34 -8.78 -8.25 -13.20
N GLY A 35 -7.46 -7.99 -13.26
CA GLY A 35 -6.77 -7.72 -14.52
C GLY A 35 -5.25 -7.75 -14.35
N THR A 36 -4.54 -8.10 -15.41
CA THR A 36 -3.08 -8.13 -15.41
C THR A 36 -2.51 -7.20 -16.48
N ASN A 37 -1.29 -6.69 -16.29
CA ASN A 37 -0.62 -5.76 -17.20
C ASN A 37 -1.47 -4.50 -17.51
N LEU A 38 -2.21 -4.04 -16.51
CA LEU A 38 -2.91 -2.77 -16.57
C LEU A 38 -1.89 -1.64 -16.48
N THR A 39 -2.20 -0.50 -17.07
CA THR A 39 -1.30 0.67 -17.04
C THR A 39 -1.96 1.83 -16.31
N TYR A 40 -1.20 2.48 -15.45
CA TYR A 40 -1.54 3.76 -14.88
C TYR A 40 -0.52 4.82 -15.29
N THR A 41 -1.01 6.00 -15.64
CA THR A 41 -0.19 7.19 -15.91
C THR A 41 -0.58 8.28 -14.92
N SER A 42 0.40 8.75 -14.16
CA SER A 42 0.22 9.80 -13.16
C SER A 42 -0.03 11.17 -13.83
N PRO A 43 -0.52 12.17 -13.07
CA PRO A 43 -0.62 13.55 -13.57
C PRO A 43 0.72 14.16 -14.01
N GLN A 44 1.86 13.64 -13.54
CA GLN A 44 3.20 14.02 -13.93
C GLN A 44 3.68 13.31 -15.20
N ASN A 45 2.81 12.53 -15.84
CA ASN A 45 3.10 11.74 -17.05
C ASN A 45 4.13 10.61 -16.82
N VAL A 46 4.21 10.10 -15.60
CA VAL A 46 4.97 8.90 -15.25
C VAL A 46 4.05 7.69 -15.37
N SER A 47 4.47 6.65 -16.07
CA SER A 47 3.64 5.46 -16.33
C SER A 47 4.31 4.20 -15.82
N SER A 48 3.53 3.29 -15.22
CA SER A 48 3.95 1.93 -14.94
C SER A 48 2.77 0.95 -15.01
N GLN A 49 3.07 -0.34 -14.83
CA GLN A 49 2.08 -1.41 -14.89
C GLN A 49 1.62 -1.85 -13.50
N TYR A 50 0.47 -2.50 -13.45
CA TYR A 50 -0.04 -3.11 -12.23
C TYR A 50 -0.94 -4.30 -12.54
N HIS A 51 -1.12 -5.16 -11.54
CA HIS A 51 -2.04 -6.29 -11.56
C HIS A 51 -3.06 -6.14 -10.44
N VAL A 52 -4.28 -6.56 -10.70
CA VAL A 52 -5.39 -6.56 -9.73
C VAL A 52 -5.95 -7.96 -9.60
N TYR A 53 -6.17 -8.42 -8.38
CA TYR A 53 -6.79 -9.70 -8.06
C TYR A 53 -7.97 -9.44 -7.11
N ALA A 54 -9.19 -9.60 -7.61
CA ALA A 54 -10.43 -9.29 -6.90
C ALA A 54 -11.53 -10.35 -7.13
N ASP A 55 -11.15 -11.58 -7.57
CA ASP A 55 -12.14 -12.59 -8.02
C ASP A 55 -13.03 -13.14 -6.89
N ASN A 56 -12.55 -13.14 -5.63
CA ASN A 56 -13.22 -13.73 -4.48
C ASN A 56 -13.51 -12.70 -3.38
N ILE A 57 -13.87 -11.49 -3.76
CA ILE A 57 -14.19 -10.40 -2.83
C ILE A 57 -15.68 -10.38 -2.52
N ASP A 58 -16.02 -10.29 -1.24
CA ASP A 58 -17.41 -10.04 -0.80
C ASP A 58 -17.67 -8.53 -0.70
N TRP A 59 -18.16 -7.96 -1.78
CA TRP A 59 -18.50 -6.52 -1.89
C TRP A 59 -19.69 -6.10 -1.02
N SER A 60 -20.39 -7.05 -0.38
CA SER A 60 -21.45 -6.74 0.59
C SER A 60 -20.89 -6.35 1.97
N GLN A 61 -19.60 -6.50 2.18
CA GLN A 61 -18.87 -6.16 3.39
C GLN A 61 -17.81 -5.08 3.07
N PRO A 62 -17.28 -4.37 4.08
CA PRO A 62 -16.13 -3.48 3.86
C PRO A 62 -14.95 -4.22 3.23
N VAL A 63 -14.45 -3.69 2.11
CA VAL A 63 -13.37 -4.29 1.33
C VAL A 63 -12.09 -3.48 1.51
N GLY A 64 -11.02 -4.13 1.95
CA GLY A 64 -9.71 -3.51 2.02
C GLY A 64 -8.88 -3.70 0.75
N VAL A 65 -7.63 -3.22 0.80
CA VAL A 65 -6.65 -3.44 -0.27
C VAL A 65 -5.28 -3.75 0.33
N VAL A 66 -4.53 -4.62 -0.35
CA VAL A 66 -3.09 -4.83 -0.13
C VAL A 66 -2.37 -4.37 -1.38
N PHE A 67 -1.53 -3.34 -1.27
CA PHE A 67 -0.58 -2.96 -2.31
C PHE A 67 0.74 -3.68 -2.08
N TYR A 68 1.23 -4.39 -3.09
CA TYR A 68 2.48 -5.15 -3.05
C TYR A 68 3.55 -4.50 -3.93
N PHE A 69 4.73 -4.37 -3.37
CA PHE A 69 5.95 -3.85 -4.01
C PHE A 69 6.99 -4.97 -4.05
N ASP A 70 7.37 -5.37 -5.25
CA ASP A 70 8.36 -6.43 -5.44
C ASP A 70 9.77 -5.96 -5.11
N GLY A 71 10.69 -6.90 -4.98
CA GLY A 71 12.12 -6.65 -4.84
C GLY A 71 12.75 -6.08 -6.12
N ASP A 72 14.00 -5.65 -5.99
CA ASP A 72 14.80 -5.19 -7.12
C ASP A 72 14.99 -6.32 -8.14
N TYR A 73 14.89 -6.01 -9.41
CA TYR A 73 15.08 -6.98 -10.46
C TYR A 73 15.95 -6.44 -11.59
N ASN A 74 16.67 -7.33 -12.25
CA ASN A 74 17.45 -6.99 -13.43
C ASN A 74 16.51 -6.79 -14.62
N ARG A 75 16.60 -5.66 -15.30
CA ARG A 75 15.75 -5.32 -16.46
C ARG A 75 15.97 -6.24 -17.66
N ASP A 76 17.16 -6.85 -17.76
CA ASP A 76 17.50 -7.84 -18.78
C ASP A 76 17.05 -9.26 -18.39
N ASP A 77 16.68 -9.50 -17.13
CA ASP A 77 16.22 -10.78 -16.58
C ASP A 77 15.04 -10.56 -15.64
N VAL A 78 13.90 -10.25 -16.21
CA VAL A 78 12.63 -9.98 -15.49
C VAL A 78 12.05 -11.23 -14.83
N ASP A 79 12.52 -12.43 -15.19
CA ASP A 79 12.05 -13.68 -14.59
C ASP A 79 12.40 -13.79 -13.09
N SER A 80 13.32 -12.95 -12.62
CA SER A 80 13.63 -12.82 -11.18
C SER A 80 12.57 -12.07 -10.37
N SER A 81 11.66 -11.32 -11.03
CA SER A 81 10.58 -10.59 -10.38
C SER A 81 9.29 -11.39 -10.37
N PHE A 82 8.62 -11.42 -9.22
CA PHE A 82 7.28 -12.01 -9.09
C PHE A 82 6.24 -11.24 -9.90
N PHE A 83 6.42 -9.92 -10.06
CA PHE A 83 5.51 -9.08 -10.83
C PHE A 83 5.33 -9.61 -12.26
N TYR A 84 6.41 -10.00 -12.94
CA TYR A 84 6.35 -10.48 -14.33
C TYR A 84 5.81 -11.90 -14.48
N ASN A 85 5.52 -12.57 -13.35
CA ASN A 85 4.81 -13.85 -13.32
C ASN A 85 3.46 -13.75 -12.59
N PRO A 86 2.47 -12.99 -13.11
CA PRO A 86 1.22 -12.71 -12.41
C PRO A 86 0.34 -13.95 -12.18
N LYS A 87 0.64 -15.06 -12.85
CA LYS A 87 -0.04 -16.37 -12.67
C LYS A 87 0.80 -17.38 -11.90
N GLY A 88 1.99 -16.98 -11.45
CA GLY A 88 2.87 -17.82 -10.65
C GLY A 88 2.34 -18.07 -9.24
N ASP A 89 2.80 -19.16 -8.64
CA ASP A 89 2.30 -19.62 -7.34
C ASP A 89 2.42 -18.56 -6.24
N THR A 90 3.51 -17.78 -6.23
CA THR A 90 3.72 -16.72 -5.22
C THR A 90 2.69 -15.60 -5.35
N MET A 91 2.49 -15.08 -6.57
CA MET A 91 1.51 -14.01 -6.80
C MET A 91 0.08 -14.47 -6.55
N GLN A 92 -0.30 -15.65 -7.05
CA GLN A 92 -1.61 -16.23 -6.81
C GLN A 92 -1.81 -16.56 -5.33
N GLY A 93 -0.78 -17.03 -4.65
CA GLY A 93 -0.80 -17.31 -3.22
C GLY A 93 -1.05 -16.05 -2.38
N MET A 94 -0.33 -14.95 -2.67
CA MET A 94 -0.55 -13.66 -2.01
C MET A 94 -1.96 -13.10 -2.30
N ALA A 95 -2.41 -13.20 -3.55
CA ALA A 95 -3.77 -12.80 -3.92
C ALA A 95 -4.83 -13.58 -3.13
N ASN A 96 -4.69 -14.90 -3.03
CA ASN A 96 -5.60 -15.75 -2.26
C ASN A 96 -5.55 -15.40 -0.75
N ALA A 97 -4.36 -15.14 -0.21
CA ALA A 97 -4.19 -14.71 1.18
C ALA A 97 -4.92 -13.39 1.46
N ALA A 98 -4.75 -12.38 0.61
CA ALA A 98 -5.45 -11.10 0.76
C ALA A 98 -6.97 -11.25 0.65
N GLN A 99 -7.46 -11.98 -0.36
CA GLN A 99 -8.90 -12.20 -0.60
C GLN A 99 -9.58 -12.99 0.53
N LYS A 100 -8.88 -13.91 1.18
CA LYS A 100 -9.36 -14.60 2.38
C LYS A 100 -9.73 -13.63 3.51
N HIS A 101 -9.07 -12.48 3.56
CA HIS A 101 -9.33 -11.39 4.52
C HIS A 101 -10.14 -10.24 3.90
N ASN A 102 -10.89 -10.51 2.83
CA ASN A 102 -11.71 -9.57 2.09
C ASN A 102 -10.93 -8.31 1.63
N LYS A 103 -9.74 -8.52 1.09
CA LYS A 103 -8.90 -7.46 0.55
C LYS A 103 -8.54 -7.73 -0.90
N VAL A 104 -8.74 -6.73 -1.75
CA VAL A 104 -8.20 -6.73 -3.11
C VAL A 104 -6.67 -6.77 -3.02
N PHE A 105 -6.03 -7.62 -3.81
CA PHE A 105 -4.58 -7.64 -3.91
C PHE A 105 -4.14 -6.90 -5.18
N VAL A 106 -3.25 -5.94 -5.03
CA VAL A 106 -2.75 -5.10 -6.12
C VAL A 106 -1.23 -5.12 -6.12
N SER A 107 -0.62 -5.74 -7.13
CA SER A 107 0.82 -5.65 -7.35
C SER A 107 1.12 -4.52 -8.30
N VAL A 108 2.07 -3.66 -7.94
CA VAL A 108 2.46 -2.49 -8.72
C VAL A 108 3.91 -2.64 -9.13
N ASP A 109 4.21 -2.39 -10.40
CA ASP A 109 5.58 -2.31 -10.89
C ASP A 109 6.17 -0.93 -10.66
N THR A 110 7.47 -0.89 -10.38
CA THR A 110 8.17 0.39 -10.18
C THR A 110 8.14 1.22 -11.48
N PRO A 111 7.90 2.54 -11.40
CA PRO A 111 8.03 3.43 -12.54
C PRO A 111 9.48 3.86 -12.81
N ASP A 112 10.44 3.26 -12.09
CA ASP A 112 11.86 3.58 -12.21
C ASP A 112 12.35 3.43 -13.66
N GLU A 113 13.00 4.47 -14.18
CA GLU A 113 13.43 4.53 -15.58
C GLU A 113 14.83 3.92 -15.76
N PHE A 114 15.04 3.32 -16.93
CA PHE A 114 16.35 2.77 -17.31
C PHE A 114 17.39 3.89 -17.49
N ASP A 115 18.51 3.81 -16.74
CA ASP A 115 19.68 4.65 -16.95
C ASP A 115 20.75 3.93 -17.80
N PRO A 116 20.90 4.28 -19.09
CA PRO A 116 21.88 3.65 -19.97
C PRO A 116 23.35 3.90 -19.58
N ASN A 117 23.59 4.80 -18.61
CA ASN A 117 24.94 5.08 -18.13
C ASN A 117 25.32 4.25 -16.89
N LYS A 118 24.36 3.51 -16.33
CA LYS A 118 24.56 2.67 -15.16
C LYS A 118 24.78 1.22 -15.58
N ALA A 119 25.94 0.68 -15.23
CA ALA A 119 26.21 -0.74 -15.47
C ALA A 119 25.34 -1.60 -14.56
N ASN A 120 24.65 -2.59 -15.13
CA ASN A 120 23.67 -3.43 -14.42
C ASN A 120 22.60 -2.60 -13.73
N ASP A 121 21.85 -1.82 -14.52
CA ASP A 121 20.75 -1.01 -14.02
C ASP A 121 19.57 -1.89 -13.62
N TYR A 122 19.34 -2.00 -12.33
CA TYR A 122 18.18 -2.71 -11.76
C TYR A 122 16.98 -1.78 -11.73
N ALA A 123 15.80 -2.34 -11.92
CA ALA A 123 14.57 -1.66 -11.60
C ALA A 123 14.38 -1.69 -10.08
N THR A 124 14.29 -0.51 -9.48
CA THR A 124 14.22 -0.36 -8.03
C THR A 124 13.06 0.55 -7.62
N TRP A 125 12.57 0.39 -6.42
CA TRP A 125 11.62 1.32 -5.83
C TRP A 125 12.31 2.44 -5.06
N TRP A 126 13.49 2.19 -4.53
CA TRP A 126 14.13 3.02 -3.49
C TRP A 126 15.17 4.01 -4.03
N GLU A 127 15.72 3.83 -5.22
CA GLU A 127 16.74 4.75 -5.77
C GLU A 127 16.18 6.15 -6.06
N ASN A 128 14.98 6.22 -6.65
CA ASN A 128 14.21 7.46 -6.83
C ASN A 128 12.97 7.44 -5.93
N ALA A 129 13.18 7.23 -4.62
CA ALA A 129 12.08 6.97 -3.69
C ALA A 129 11.01 8.07 -3.71
N ASP A 130 11.40 9.36 -3.75
CA ASP A 130 10.47 10.49 -3.75
C ASP A 130 9.60 10.50 -5.03
N GLY A 131 10.21 10.33 -6.21
CA GLY A 131 9.48 10.28 -7.48
C GLY A 131 8.57 9.05 -7.60
N ASN A 132 9.06 7.88 -7.16
CA ASN A 132 8.29 6.65 -7.12
C ASN A 132 7.15 6.75 -6.09
N GLY A 133 7.36 7.44 -4.98
CA GLY A 133 6.37 7.75 -3.96
C GLY A 133 5.24 8.63 -4.49
N ASP A 134 5.56 9.69 -5.20
CA ASP A 134 4.59 10.58 -5.83
C ASP A 134 3.73 9.83 -6.86
N TYR A 135 4.36 9.00 -7.69
CA TYR A 135 3.66 8.13 -8.62
C TYR A 135 2.69 7.19 -7.88
N PHE A 136 3.20 6.44 -6.90
CA PHE A 136 2.40 5.45 -6.19
C PHE A 136 1.25 6.09 -5.42
N ARG A 137 1.48 7.19 -4.69
CA ARG A 137 0.41 7.89 -3.96
C ARG A 137 -0.70 8.39 -4.89
N SER A 138 -0.32 8.90 -6.06
CA SER A 138 -1.28 9.30 -7.10
C SER A 138 -2.10 8.10 -7.61
N PHE A 139 -1.45 6.96 -7.83
CA PHE A 139 -2.12 5.71 -8.21
C PHE A 139 -3.07 5.24 -7.13
N ALA A 140 -2.60 5.11 -5.88
CA ALA A 140 -3.37 4.59 -4.77
C ALA A 140 -4.60 5.46 -4.46
N GLN A 141 -4.44 6.80 -4.46
CA GLN A 141 -5.56 7.73 -4.30
C GLN A 141 -6.63 7.54 -5.36
N LYS A 142 -6.22 7.43 -6.63
CA LYS A 142 -7.16 7.20 -7.73
C LYS A 142 -7.81 5.82 -7.62
N PHE A 143 -7.02 4.77 -7.35
CA PHE A 143 -7.54 3.40 -7.22
C PHE A 143 -8.60 3.30 -6.12
N ILE A 144 -8.33 3.86 -4.94
CA ILE A 144 -9.25 3.86 -3.80
C ILE A 144 -10.49 4.72 -4.10
N ALA A 145 -10.32 5.91 -4.70
CA ALA A 145 -11.43 6.82 -5.00
C ALA A 145 -12.38 6.28 -6.08
N ASP A 146 -11.86 5.52 -7.06
CA ASP A 146 -12.66 4.94 -8.15
C ASP A 146 -13.33 3.62 -7.75
N SER A 147 -12.97 3.05 -6.60
CA SER A 147 -13.35 1.71 -6.16
C SER A 147 -14.09 1.75 -4.82
N ASP A 148 -14.87 0.71 -4.52
CA ASP A 148 -15.54 0.55 -3.22
C ASP A 148 -14.56 -0.03 -2.17
N ILE A 149 -13.44 0.66 -1.95
CA ILE A 149 -12.38 0.29 -1.01
C ILE A 149 -12.50 1.12 0.27
N ASP A 150 -12.47 0.44 1.40
CA ASP A 150 -12.39 1.05 2.73
C ASP A 150 -10.96 1.56 2.99
N GLU A 151 -10.76 2.88 2.95
CA GLU A 151 -9.47 3.54 3.18
C GLU A 151 -8.88 3.28 4.57
N SER A 152 -9.68 2.78 5.52
CA SER A 152 -9.22 2.34 6.84
C SER A 152 -8.59 0.94 6.83
N GLN A 153 -8.63 0.23 5.71
CA GLN A 153 -8.10 -1.13 5.53
C GLN A 153 -7.07 -1.21 4.40
N VAL A 154 -6.21 -0.21 4.28
CA VAL A 154 -5.16 -0.14 3.25
C VAL A 154 -3.84 -0.67 3.81
N TRP A 155 -3.40 -1.80 3.28
CA TRP A 155 -2.16 -2.46 3.67
C TRP A 155 -1.10 -2.29 2.61
N LEU A 156 0.15 -2.16 3.05
CA LEU A 156 1.34 -2.16 2.21
C LEU A 156 2.13 -3.43 2.51
N MET A 157 2.61 -4.11 1.49
CA MET A 157 3.54 -5.22 1.63
C MET A 157 4.70 -5.02 0.66
N GLY A 158 5.92 -5.00 1.17
CA GLY A 158 7.13 -4.90 0.37
C GLY A 158 8.07 -6.07 0.64
N TYR A 159 8.72 -6.53 -0.42
CA TYR A 159 9.78 -7.52 -0.36
C TYR A 159 11.09 -6.89 -0.81
N SER A 160 12.20 -7.12 -0.09
CA SER A 160 13.54 -6.62 -0.47
C SER A 160 13.52 -5.11 -0.75
N GLY A 161 13.86 -4.66 -1.96
CA GLY A 161 13.79 -3.26 -2.38
C GLY A 161 12.41 -2.62 -2.23
N GLY A 162 11.34 -3.39 -2.39
CA GLY A 162 9.97 -2.92 -2.10
C GLY A 162 9.73 -2.66 -0.61
N ALA A 163 10.38 -3.42 0.28
CA ALA A 163 10.35 -3.14 1.72
C ALA A 163 11.10 -1.85 2.07
N GLU A 164 12.24 -1.58 1.41
CA GLU A 164 12.95 -0.31 1.52
C GLU A 164 12.10 0.89 1.09
N PHE A 165 11.35 0.74 0.00
CA PHE A 165 10.46 1.79 -0.47
C PHE A 165 9.39 2.17 0.56
N ILE A 166 8.77 1.18 1.21
CA ILE A 166 7.80 1.46 2.27
C ILE A 166 8.44 2.28 3.39
N THR A 167 9.63 1.88 3.83
CA THR A 167 10.29 2.51 4.97
C THR A 167 11.06 3.77 4.62
N TYR A 168 11.57 3.91 3.40
CA TYR A 168 12.27 5.12 2.98
C TYR A 168 11.34 6.23 2.59
N GLU A 169 10.14 5.90 2.11
CA GLU A 169 9.25 6.88 1.51
C GLU A 169 7.84 6.83 2.07
N LEU A 170 7.10 5.72 1.91
CA LEU A 170 5.66 5.73 2.11
C LEU A 170 5.23 5.93 3.57
N ASP A 171 5.96 5.35 4.52
CA ASP A 171 5.67 5.49 5.96
C ASP A 171 6.49 6.61 6.62
N ALA A 172 7.63 6.97 6.04
CA ALA A 172 8.47 8.04 6.55
C ALA A 172 7.99 9.44 6.18
N ASP A 173 7.37 9.59 5.01
CA ASP A 173 6.91 10.88 4.51
C ASP A 173 5.50 11.25 4.99
N GLN A 174 5.22 12.56 4.99
CA GLN A 174 3.98 13.15 5.47
C GLN A 174 2.88 13.13 4.40
N GLN A 175 2.46 11.95 3.95
CA GLN A 175 1.42 11.90 2.92
C GLN A 175 0.25 10.98 3.28
N GLY A 176 -0.16 11.01 4.53
CA GLY A 176 -1.18 10.13 5.07
C GLY A 176 -2.63 10.43 4.71
N THR A 177 -2.88 11.22 3.66
CA THR A 177 -4.26 11.57 3.27
C THR A 177 -4.94 10.53 2.38
N TRP A 178 -4.19 9.55 1.84
CA TRP A 178 -4.70 8.53 0.93
C TRP A 178 -5.08 7.22 1.62
N ARG A 179 -4.73 7.07 2.90
CA ARG A 179 -5.17 5.97 3.76
C ARG A 179 -5.43 6.47 5.17
N SER A 180 -6.40 5.90 5.84
CA SER A 180 -6.73 6.22 7.23
C SER A 180 -6.41 5.10 8.21
N GLY A 181 -6.19 3.87 7.72
CA GLY A 181 -5.86 2.69 8.53
C GLY A 181 -5.20 1.59 7.71
N GLY A 182 -5.07 0.40 8.29
CA GLY A 182 -4.36 -0.73 7.73
C GLY A 182 -3.02 -0.96 8.43
N GLY A 183 -1.94 -1.19 7.67
CA GLY A 183 -0.60 -1.41 8.21
C GLY A 183 0.45 -1.60 7.12
N SER A 184 1.68 -1.91 7.54
CA SER A 184 2.81 -2.12 6.64
C SER A 184 3.56 -3.39 7.00
N ILE A 185 3.94 -4.18 5.98
CA ILE A 185 4.63 -5.46 6.10
C ILE A 185 5.92 -5.38 5.28
N MET A 186 7.06 -5.46 5.93
CA MET A 186 8.38 -5.48 5.33
C MET A 186 8.97 -6.87 5.41
N VAL A 187 9.33 -7.46 4.27
CA VAL A 187 9.91 -8.80 4.20
C VAL A 187 11.29 -8.74 3.56
N GLY A 188 12.30 -9.27 4.24
CA GLY A 188 13.67 -9.32 3.75
C GLY A 188 14.30 -7.95 3.52
N GLY A 189 13.93 -6.94 4.31
CA GLY A 189 14.41 -5.57 4.17
C GLY A 189 13.65 -4.60 5.08
N GLY A 190 13.54 -3.34 4.67
CA GLY A 190 12.83 -2.31 5.38
C GLY A 190 13.71 -1.53 6.34
N GLY A 191 14.79 -0.93 5.83
CA GLY A 191 15.76 -0.14 6.60
C GLY A 191 15.21 1.19 7.10
N GLY A 192 15.92 1.80 8.03
CA GLY A 192 15.64 3.18 8.45
C GLY A 192 16.17 4.17 7.40
N LYS A 193 15.36 5.12 7.02
CA LYS A 193 15.79 6.22 6.16
C LYS A 193 16.87 7.03 6.90
N ASN A 194 18.14 6.82 6.61
CA ASN A 194 19.38 7.43 7.15
C ASN A 194 19.24 8.85 7.74
N GLY A 195 18.37 9.05 8.73
CA GLY A 195 18.11 10.34 9.39
C GLY A 195 17.32 11.35 8.55
N ARG A 196 16.78 10.97 7.41
CA ARG A 196 16.01 11.83 6.53
C ARG A 196 14.52 11.52 6.57
N MET A 197 13.89 11.72 7.71
CA MET A 197 12.48 12.01 7.68
C MET A 197 12.34 13.47 7.26
N GLU A 198 11.97 13.73 6.03
CA GLU A 198 11.81 15.09 5.51
C GLU A 198 10.66 15.81 6.17
N THR A 199 9.61 15.06 6.50
CA THR A 199 8.46 15.55 7.26
C THR A 199 8.07 14.51 8.29
N GLN A 200 7.58 14.95 9.45
CA GLN A 200 7.05 14.02 10.44
C GLN A 200 5.77 13.37 9.91
N ALA A 201 5.75 12.04 9.86
CA ALA A 201 4.54 11.30 9.54
C ALA A 201 3.41 11.68 10.52
N PRO A 202 2.16 11.85 10.03
CA PRO A 202 1.05 12.20 10.89
C PRO A 202 0.68 11.04 11.82
N GLN A 203 -0.01 11.35 12.92
CA GLN A 203 -0.30 10.37 13.97
C GLN A 203 -1.13 9.18 13.48
N ASN A 204 -2.00 9.35 12.50
CA ASN A 204 -2.76 8.24 11.91
C ASN A 204 -1.86 7.22 11.21
N ILE A 205 -0.74 7.64 10.61
CA ILE A 205 0.26 6.73 10.03
C ILE A 205 1.10 6.09 11.13
N LYS A 206 1.58 6.88 12.10
CA LYS A 206 2.38 6.35 13.23
C LYS A 206 1.63 5.32 14.08
N SER A 207 0.31 5.41 14.16
CA SER A 207 -0.52 4.46 14.91
C SER A 207 -0.80 3.15 14.18
N GLN A 208 -0.54 3.06 12.86
CA GLN A 208 -0.75 1.84 12.10
C GLN A 208 0.35 0.80 12.43
N PRO A 209 0.01 -0.50 12.51
CA PRO A 209 0.98 -1.53 12.80
C PRO A 209 2.00 -1.68 11.68
N MET A 210 3.26 -1.78 12.05
CA MET A 210 4.39 -2.04 11.16
C MET A 210 5.05 -3.36 11.55
N PHE A 211 5.19 -4.27 10.59
CA PHE A 211 5.73 -5.61 10.80
C PHE A 211 7.01 -5.79 9.96
N TRP A 212 8.05 -6.34 10.58
CA TRP A 212 9.26 -6.81 9.90
C TRP A 212 9.35 -8.33 9.99
N TRP A 213 9.62 -8.97 8.85
CA TRP A 213 9.83 -10.40 8.73
C TRP A 213 11.13 -10.66 7.99
N VAL A 214 12.11 -11.27 8.63
CA VAL A 214 13.43 -11.50 8.04
C VAL A 214 13.97 -12.85 8.47
N ASN A 215 14.63 -13.60 7.56
CA ASN A 215 15.29 -14.86 7.89
C ASN A 215 16.60 -14.61 8.64
N GLU A 216 16.91 -15.43 9.64
CA GLU A 216 18.14 -15.30 10.43
C GLU A 216 19.43 -15.48 9.63
N LYS A 217 19.35 -16.12 8.45
CA LYS A 217 20.49 -16.34 7.54
C LYS A 217 20.53 -15.32 6.39
N ASP A 218 19.56 -14.43 6.29
CA ASP A 218 19.52 -13.37 5.27
C ASP A 218 20.42 -12.20 5.70
N THR A 219 21.71 -12.50 5.68
CA THR A 219 22.78 -11.62 6.16
C THR A 219 23.72 -11.25 5.02
N LEU A 220 24.76 -10.49 5.32
CA LEU A 220 25.75 -10.01 4.37
C LEU A 220 26.22 -11.11 3.41
N GLY A 221 26.02 -10.90 2.11
CA GLY A 221 26.39 -11.81 1.04
C GLY A 221 25.36 -12.90 0.70
N ALA A 222 24.22 -12.95 1.40
CA ALA A 222 23.15 -13.91 1.09
C ALA A 222 22.37 -13.57 -0.19
N THR A 223 22.50 -12.35 -0.70
CA THR A 223 21.86 -11.87 -1.93
C THR A 223 22.75 -10.91 -2.71
N THR A 224 22.33 -10.52 -3.88
CA THR A 224 22.97 -9.48 -4.70
C THR A 224 22.31 -8.12 -4.42
N PRO A 225 23.07 -7.06 -4.20
CA PRO A 225 24.54 -7.05 -4.15
C PRO A 225 25.10 -7.68 -2.85
N GLU A 226 26.26 -8.32 -2.91
CA GLU A 226 26.87 -9.07 -1.79
C GLU A 226 27.13 -8.23 -0.53
N TRP A 227 27.15 -6.89 -0.64
CA TRP A 227 27.26 -5.99 0.52
C TRP A 227 25.92 -5.76 1.25
N TRP A 228 24.81 -6.24 0.72
CA TRP A 228 23.51 -6.15 1.33
C TRP A 228 23.37 -7.13 2.51
N ASP A 229 22.78 -6.66 3.61
CA ASP A 229 22.50 -7.42 4.82
C ASP A 229 21.07 -7.15 5.24
N ALA A 230 20.13 -7.97 4.79
CA ALA A 230 18.70 -7.79 5.03
C ALA A 230 18.34 -7.84 6.51
N LEU A 231 18.96 -8.77 7.29
CA LEU A 231 18.72 -8.90 8.72
C LEU A 231 19.15 -7.65 9.49
N ASN A 232 20.35 -7.14 9.19
CA ASN A 232 20.86 -5.93 9.82
C ASN A 232 20.05 -4.69 9.41
N THR A 233 19.69 -4.61 8.14
CA THR A 233 18.89 -3.51 7.59
C THR A 233 17.48 -3.48 8.17
N ALA A 234 16.78 -4.61 8.22
CA ALA A 234 15.47 -4.74 8.87
C ALA A 234 15.52 -4.38 10.36
N THR A 235 16.58 -4.83 11.07
CA THR A 235 16.80 -4.50 12.50
C THR A 235 16.97 -2.99 12.68
N ALA A 236 17.81 -2.37 11.85
CA ALA A 236 18.06 -0.93 11.94
C ALA A 236 16.79 -0.11 11.64
N GLY A 237 15.97 -0.55 10.66
CA GLY A 237 14.70 0.06 10.34
C GLY A 237 13.70 -0.04 11.47
N HIS A 238 13.46 -1.26 11.98
CA HIS A 238 12.58 -1.50 13.11
C HIS A 238 12.95 -0.62 14.32
N ASP A 239 14.24 -0.57 14.68
CA ASP A 239 14.72 0.23 15.82
C ASP A 239 14.55 1.73 15.58
N TRP A 240 14.77 2.18 14.33
CA TRP A 240 14.59 3.58 13.99
C TRP A 240 13.12 4.00 14.10
N TYR A 241 12.18 3.24 13.49
CA TYR A 241 10.74 3.51 13.55
C TYR A 241 10.19 3.43 14.99
N THR A 242 10.70 2.49 15.79
CA THR A 242 10.36 2.40 17.23
C THR A 242 10.75 3.68 17.97
N ARG A 243 11.96 4.21 17.75
CA ARG A 243 12.42 5.47 18.38
C ARG A 243 11.61 6.68 17.92
N GLU A 244 11.14 6.67 16.66
CA GLU A 244 10.31 7.76 16.11
C GLU A 244 8.83 7.69 16.56
N GLY A 245 8.47 6.70 17.37
CA GLY A 245 7.14 6.56 17.97
C GLY A 245 6.09 5.93 17.06
N PHE A 246 6.52 5.14 16.08
CA PHE A 246 5.61 4.31 15.27
C PHE A 246 5.15 3.07 16.04
N ASN A 247 4.02 2.51 15.67
CA ASN A 247 3.47 1.28 16.24
C ASN A 247 4.15 0.04 15.64
N THR A 248 5.45 -0.09 15.89
CA THR A 248 6.23 -1.25 15.47
C THR A 248 5.82 -2.49 16.26
N GLN A 249 5.60 -3.59 15.56
CA GLN A 249 5.33 -4.88 16.17
C GLN A 249 6.64 -5.64 16.40
N PRO A 250 6.70 -6.59 17.33
CA PRO A 250 7.90 -7.40 17.54
C PRO A 250 8.38 -8.01 16.23
N MET A 251 9.64 -7.78 15.87
CA MET A 251 10.24 -8.28 14.64
C MET A 251 10.18 -9.81 14.60
N LYS A 252 9.75 -10.34 13.46
CA LYS A 252 9.67 -11.78 13.21
C LYS A 252 10.97 -12.27 12.58
N ILE A 253 11.77 -12.97 13.38
CA ILE A 253 12.96 -13.67 12.88
C ILE A 253 12.52 -15.04 12.38
N ASP A 254 12.53 -15.22 11.07
CA ASP A 254 12.24 -16.51 10.44
C ASP A 254 13.44 -17.45 10.62
N ARG A 255 13.17 -18.59 11.23
CA ARG A 255 14.15 -19.67 11.45
C ARG A 255 13.85 -20.89 10.60
N LYS A 256 13.04 -20.69 9.55
CA LYS A 256 12.81 -21.74 8.57
C LYS A 256 14.15 -22.22 8.02
N GLU A 257 14.30 -23.52 7.93
CA GLU A 257 15.51 -24.11 7.37
C GLU A 257 15.66 -23.73 5.90
N THR A 258 16.72 -23.02 5.59
CA THR A 258 17.11 -22.61 4.25
C THR A 258 18.64 -22.60 4.16
N THR A 259 19.18 -22.58 2.95
CA THR A 259 20.62 -22.36 2.75
C THR A 259 20.93 -20.86 2.83
N PHE A 260 22.17 -20.52 3.14
CA PHE A 260 22.61 -19.12 3.16
C PHE A 260 22.31 -18.41 1.80
N ASN A 261 22.60 -19.07 0.68
CA ASN A 261 22.39 -18.47 -0.65
C ASN A 261 20.92 -18.32 -1.06
N ASN A 262 20.01 -19.01 -0.38
CA ASN A 262 18.58 -18.95 -0.65
C ASN A 262 17.82 -18.17 0.43
N ALA A 263 18.49 -17.72 1.48
CA ALA A 263 17.83 -17.11 2.63
C ALA A 263 17.00 -15.87 2.25
N HIS A 264 17.44 -15.14 1.22
CA HIS A 264 16.73 -13.98 0.71
C HIS A 264 15.55 -14.33 -0.21
N THR A 265 15.55 -15.48 -0.86
CA THR A 265 14.52 -15.86 -1.85
C THR A 265 13.50 -16.88 -1.32
N ASP A 266 13.78 -17.53 -0.21
CA ASP A 266 12.95 -18.62 0.34
C ASP A 266 11.80 -18.15 1.25
N TYR A 267 11.42 -16.88 1.22
CA TYR A 267 10.30 -16.37 2.00
C TYR A 267 8.97 -16.93 1.50
N ASP A 268 8.14 -17.41 2.43
CA ASP A 268 6.76 -17.76 2.18
C ASP A 268 5.87 -16.50 2.20
N LEU A 269 5.99 -15.66 1.17
CA LEU A 269 5.26 -14.39 1.07
C LEU A 269 3.74 -14.57 1.25
N PRO A 270 3.09 -15.58 0.63
CA PRO A 270 1.68 -15.86 0.87
C PRO A 270 1.34 -16.18 2.34
N GLY A 271 2.12 -17.04 2.97
CA GLY A 271 1.91 -17.44 4.36
C GLY A 271 2.16 -16.30 5.34
N ILE A 272 3.16 -15.45 5.07
CA ILE A 272 3.45 -14.24 5.84
C ILE A 272 2.27 -13.28 5.76
N LEU A 273 1.76 -13.01 4.57
CA LEU A 273 0.61 -12.13 4.36
C LEU A 273 -0.64 -12.65 5.06
N ASP A 274 -0.98 -13.93 4.90
CA ASP A 274 -2.15 -14.55 5.55
C ASP A 274 -2.06 -14.45 7.08
N GLN A 275 -0.88 -14.70 7.64
CA GLN A 275 -0.67 -14.63 9.08
C GLN A 275 -0.80 -13.21 9.64
N LEU A 276 -0.37 -12.19 8.91
CA LEU A 276 -0.33 -10.82 9.42
C LEU A 276 -1.62 -10.04 9.16
N LEU A 277 -2.47 -10.50 8.26
CA LEU A 277 -3.81 -9.96 8.04
C LEU A 277 -4.88 -10.58 8.97
N SER A 278 -4.54 -11.67 9.70
CA SER A 278 -5.46 -12.44 10.55
C SER A 278 -5.80 -11.76 11.89
#